data_b22431d9d0d4470cd12126ccd76d5a0f
#
_entry.id   b22431d9d0d4470cd12126ccd76d5a0f
#
_cell.length_a   1.000
_cell.length_b   1.000
_cell.length_c   1.000
_cell.angle_alpha   90.00
_cell.angle_beta   90.00
_cell.angle_gamma   90.00
#
_symmetry.space_group_name_H-M   'P 1'
#
loop_
_entity.id
_entity.type
_entity.pdbx_description
1 polymer ?
#
loop_
_entity_poly.entity_id
_entity_poly.type
_entity_poly.pdbx_seq_one_letter_code
_entity_poly.pdbx_strand_id
1 'polypeptide(L)'
;EIINGGELGERKGVNVPNVPIHLPAITEKDKEDIKFGAEQGIDFIAASFVRNAECILEIRAYLKSLGAPFIPIIAKVENSEGIDNIDEIIRAADGVMVARGDLGVEIPAEEVPYLQKMIIQKCNSHFKTVITATQMLDSMIRNPRPTRAEVTDVANAVYDGTDAVMLSGETAQGKYPVEAMEYLVRTARTAL
;
A
#
# COMPACT_ATOMS: atom_id res chain seq x y z
N GLU A 1 -20.20 12.34 17.21
CA GLU A 1 -19.78 13.65 17.77
C GLU A 1 -18.59 14.18 16.97
N ILE A 2 -18.63 15.45 16.54
CA ILE A 2 -17.50 16.09 15.85
C ILE A 2 -16.58 16.68 16.91
N ILE A 3 -15.34 16.17 16.97
CA ILE A 3 -14.34 16.61 17.95
C ILE A 3 -13.55 17.80 17.43
N ASN A 4 -13.17 17.80 16.16
CA ASN A 4 -12.44 18.88 15.51
C ASN A 4 -13.24 19.43 14.33
N GLY A 5 -13.33 20.76 14.24
CA GLY A 5 -13.91 21.43 13.09
C GLY A 5 -12.92 21.50 11.92
N GLY A 6 -13.42 21.63 10.70
CA GLY A 6 -12.63 21.77 9.49
C GLY A 6 -13.48 21.81 8.24
N GLU A 7 -12.87 22.11 7.09
CA GLU A 7 -13.53 22.01 5.79
C GLU A 7 -13.56 20.55 5.33
N LEU A 8 -14.76 20.04 5.09
CA LEU A 8 -14.98 18.71 4.53
C LEU A 8 -15.30 18.83 3.04
N GLY A 9 -14.39 18.39 2.20
CA GLY A 9 -14.59 18.39 0.74
C GLY A 9 -15.60 17.33 0.30
N GLU A 10 -16.07 17.45 -0.95
CA GLU A 10 -16.97 16.46 -1.56
C GLU A 10 -16.27 15.12 -1.81
N ARG A 11 -17.05 14.04 -1.84
CA ARG A 11 -16.60 12.67 -2.18
C ARG A 11 -15.48 12.14 -1.29
N LYS A 12 -15.49 12.50 -0.01
CA LYS A 12 -14.56 11.95 0.99
C LYS A 12 -15.11 10.66 1.58
N GLY A 13 -14.23 9.65 1.69
CA GLY A 13 -14.52 8.42 2.42
C GLY A 13 -14.56 8.68 3.93
N VAL A 14 -15.15 7.76 4.66
CA VAL A 14 -15.16 7.75 6.13
C VAL A 14 -14.46 6.47 6.58
N ASN A 15 -13.37 6.62 7.34
CA ASN A 15 -12.75 5.49 8.02
C ASN A 15 -13.49 5.24 9.35
N VAL A 16 -13.69 3.98 9.66
CA VAL A 16 -14.40 3.55 10.87
C VAL A 16 -13.54 2.51 11.59
N PRO A 17 -12.49 2.95 12.30
CA PRO A 17 -11.54 2.06 12.96
C PRO A 17 -12.24 1.07 13.89
N ASN A 18 -11.78 -0.19 13.90
CA ASN A 18 -12.28 -1.28 14.73
C ASN A 18 -13.75 -1.68 14.48
N VAL A 19 -14.34 -1.28 13.34
CA VAL A 19 -15.68 -1.70 12.95
C VAL A 19 -15.57 -2.58 11.70
N PRO A 20 -15.96 -3.86 11.76
CA PRO A 20 -15.96 -4.72 10.58
C PRO A 20 -16.97 -4.21 9.55
N ILE A 21 -16.49 -3.88 8.36
CA ILE A 21 -17.34 -3.40 7.26
C ILE A 21 -17.52 -4.54 6.26
N HIS A 22 -18.75 -5.02 6.11
CA HIS A 22 -19.09 -6.07 5.17
C HIS A 22 -19.33 -5.51 3.76
N LEU A 23 -18.24 -5.13 3.09
CA LEU A 23 -18.28 -4.75 1.68
C LEU A 23 -17.77 -5.92 0.81
N PRO A 24 -18.25 -6.04 -0.45
CA PRO A 24 -17.69 -7.01 -1.39
C PRO A 24 -16.20 -6.70 -1.60
N ALA A 25 -15.42 -7.73 -1.92
CA ALA A 25 -13.98 -7.55 -2.19
C ALA A 25 -13.75 -6.72 -3.45
N ILE A 26 -14.59 -6.88 -4.46
CA ILE A 26 -14.64 -6.09 -5.69
C ILE A 26 -16.07 -5.65 -5.99
N THR A 27 -16.24 -4.37 -6.31
CA THR A 27 -17.52 -3.81 -6.78
C THR A 27 -17.69 -4.03 -8.28
N GLU A 28 -18.89 -3.76 -8.81
CA GLU A 28 -19.09 -3.80 -10.27
C GLU A 28 -18.18 -2.79 -11.00
N LYS A 29 -17.94 -1.63 -10.39
CA LYS A 29 -16.98 -0.65 -10.91
C LYS A 29 -15.56 -1.21 -10.96
N ASP A 30 -15.12 -1.89 -9.91
CA ASP A 30 -13.80 -2.53 -9.89
C ASP A 30 -13.67 -3.60 -10.97
N LYS A 31 -14.74 -4.36 -11.24
CA LYS A 31 -14.75 -5.34 -12.33
C LYS A 31 -14.59 -4.68 -13.70
N GLU A 32 -15.26 -3.55 -13.93
CA GLU A 32 -15.08 -2.78 -15.17
C GLU A 32 -13.65 -2.30 -15.32
N ASP A 33 -13.06 -1.76 -14.24
CA ASP A 33 -11.69 -1.23 -14.23
C ASP A 33 -10.66 -2.36 -14.40
N ILE A 34 -10.84 -3.51 -13.75
CA ILE A 34 -9.98 -4.70 -13.92
C ILE A 34 -10.05 -5.21 -15.36
N LYS A 35 -11.25 -5.28 -15.94
CA LYS A 35 -11.42 -5.70 -17.33
C LYS A 35 -10.70 -4.75 -18.28
N PHE A 36 -10.91 -3.45 -18.13
CA PHE A 36 -10.22 -2.43 -18.93
C PHE A 36 -8.71 -2.54 -18.78
N GLY A 37 -8.19 -2.66 -17.55
CA GLY A 37 -6.77 -2.84 -17.30
C GLY A 37 -6.19 -4.08 -17.98
N ALA A 38 -6.89 -5.22 -17.89
CA ALA A 38 -6.47 -6.46 -18.54
C ALA A 38 -6.42 -6.31 -20.07
N GLU A 39 -7.41 -5.63 -20.67
CA GLU A 39 -7.44 -5.33 -22.11
C GLU A 39 -6.28 -4.39 -22.54
N GLN A 40 -5.83 -3.50 -21.64
CA GLN A 40 -4.70 -2.59 -21.90
C GLN A 40 -3.34 -3.24 -21.58
N GLY A 41 -3.30 -4.49 -21.09
CA GLY A 41 -2.07 -5.22 -20.81
C GLY A 41 -1.30 -4.69 -19.60
N ILE A 42 -2.00 -4.42 -18.50
CA ILE A 42 -1.36 -4.00 -17.25
C ILE A 42 -0.44 -5.11 -16.70
N ASP A 43 0.62 -4.69 -16.01
CA ASP A 43 1.61 -5.61 -15.42
C ASP A 43 1.15 -6.22 -14.11
N PHE A 44 0.41 -5.48 -13.25
CA PHE A 44 -0.16 -5.98 -12.00
C PHE A 44 -1.35 -5.15 -11.52
N ILE A 45 -2.09 -5.74 -10.58
CA ILE A 45 -3.19 -5.08 -9.86
C ILE A 45 -2.75 -4.85 -8.43
N ALA A 46 -2.88 -3.63 -7.94
CA ALA A 46 -2.76 -3.30 -6.53
C ALA A 46 -4.17 -3.22 -5.91
N ALA A 47 -4.53 -4.27 -5.17
CA ALA A 47 -5.85 -4.39 -4.54
C ALA A 47 -5.89 -3.63 -3.22
N SER A 48 -6.72 -2.59 -3.12
CA SER A 48 -6.91 -1.79 -1.91
C SER A 48 -7.80 -2.50 -0.89
N PHE A 49 -7.58 -2.20 0.39
CA PHE A 49 -8.38 -2.65 1.52
C PHE A 49 -8.57 -4.17 1.58
N VAL A 50 -7.53 -4.93 1.27
CA VAL A 50 -7.54 -6.39 1.39
C VAL A 50 -7.66 -6.76 2.87
N ARG A 51 -8.68 -7.58 3.19
CA ARG A 51 -9.01 -7.99 4.55
C ARG A 51 -8.60 -9.43 4.86
N ASN A 52 -8.66 -10.30 3.83
CA ASN A 52 -8.40 -11.74 3.95
C ASN A 52 -8.01 -12.32 2.59
N ALA A 53 -7.69 -13.62 2.56
CA ALA A 53 -7.32 -14.33 1.32
C ALA A 53 -8.45 -14.35 0.29
N GLU A 54 -9.71 -14.36 0.73
CA GLU A 54 -10.86 -14.46 -0.17
C GLU A 54 -10.96 -13.25 -1.10
N CYS A 55 -10.59 -12.05 -0.62
CA CYS A 55 -10.49 -10.85 -1.45
C CYS A 55 -9.58 -11.06 -2.67
N ILE A 56 -8.42 -11.68 -2.46
CA ILE A 56 -7.45 -11.98 -3.53
C ILE A 56 -7.98 -13.06 -4.46
N LEU A 57 -8.57 -14.11 -3.91
CA LEU A 57 -9.11 -15.23 -4.69
C LEU A 57 -10.28 -14.79 -5.59
N GLU A 58 -11.12 -13.86 -5.13
CA GLU A 58 -12.21 -13.30 -5.94
C GLU A 58 -11.66 -12.52 -7.15
N ILE A 59 -10.66 -11.65 -6.95
CA ILE A 59 -10.00 -10.94 -8.04
C ILE A 59 -9.37 -11.92 -9.02
N ARG A 60 -8.67 -12.94 -8.53
CA ARG A 60 -8.02 -13.96 -9.35
C ARG A 60 -9.03 -14.78 -10.16
N ALA A 61 -10.17 -15.14 -9.56
CA ALA A 61 -11.25 -15.84 -10.27
C ALA A 61 -11.82 -14.96 -11.39
N TYR A 62 -11.99 -13.67 -11.14
CA TYR A 62 -12.47 -12.73 -12.15
C TYR A 62 -11.46 -12.56 -13.29
N LEU A 63 -10.18 -12.37 -12.99
CA LEU A 63 -9.10 -12.34 -14.01
C LEU A 63 -9.07 -13.60 -14.88
N LYS A 64 -9.27 -14.77 -14.25
CA LYS A 64 -9.37 -16.03 -14.98
C LYS A 64 -10.54 -16.05 -15.94
N SER A 65 -11.68 -15.50 -15.55
CA SER A 65 -12.85 -15.41 -16.43
C SER A 65 -12.65 -14.49 -17.63
N LEU A 66 -11.75 -13.51 -17.51
CA LEU A 66 -11.35 -12.59 -18.57
C LEU A 66 -10.23 -13.16 -19.48
N GLY A 67 -9.74 -14.37 -19.21
CA GLY A 67 -8.60 -14.93 -19.94
C GLY A 67 -7.23 -14.34 -19.58
N ALA A 68 -7.13 -13.59 -18.46
CA ALA A 68 -5.92 -12.93 -17.97
C ALA A 68 -5.43 -13.47 -16.60
N PRO A 69 -5.30 -14.80 -16.42
CA PRO A 69 -5.01 -15.41 -15.11
C PRO A 69 -3.61 -15.10 -14.57
N PHE A 70 -2.73 -14.58 -15.41
CA PHE A 70 -1.31 -14.37 -15.09
C PHE A 70 -0.99 -12.95 -14.58
N ILE A 71 -1.97 -12.05 -14.52
CA ILE A 71 -1.76 -10.72 -13.95
C ILE A 71 -1.54 -10.86 -12.45
N PRO A 72 -0.36 -10.48 -11.91
CA PRO A 72 -0.06 -10.56 -10.48
C PRO A 72 -0.94 -9.60 -9.66
N ILE A 73 -1.23 -10.00 -8.42
CA ILE A 73 -2.03 -9.22 -7.48
C ILE A 73 -1.16 -8.84 -6.28
N ILE A 74 -0.99 -7.54 -6.07
CA ILE A 74 -0.36 -6.96 -4.90
C ILE A 74 -1.44 -6.60 -3.89
N ALA A 75 -1.45 -7.26 -2.74
CA ALA A 75 -2.39 -6.98 -1.67
C ALA A 75 -1.95 -5.74 -0.87
N LYS A 76 -2.79 -4.72 -0.81
CA LYS A 76 -2.55 -3.55 0.02
C LYS A 76 -3.12 -3.79 1.42
N VAL A 77 -2.24 -3.81 2.42
CA VAL A 77 -2.62 -3.98 3.84
C VAL A 77 -2.81 -2.60 4.44
N GLU A 78 -4.07 -2.27 4.72
CA GLU A 78 -4.54 -0.93 5.06
C GLU A 78 -5.44 -0.88 6.30
N ASN A 79 -5.73 -2.03 6.91
CA ASN A 79 -6.66 -2.15 8.02
C ASN A 79 -6.25 -3.25 9.01
N SER A 80 -6.86 -3.23 10.20
CA SER A 80 -6.60 -4.21 11.28
C SER A 80 -6.95 -5.64 10.89
N GLU A 81 -8.07 -5.86 10.19
CA GLU A 81 -8.48 -7.19 9.73
C GLU A 81 -7.44 -7.80 8.77
N GLY A 82 -6.84 -6.99 7.88
CA GLY A 82 -5.75 -7.43 7.01
C GLY A 82 -4.48 -7.81 7.78
N ILE A 83 -4.20 -7.13 8.90
CA ILE A 83 -3.09 -7.51 9.80
C ILE A 83 -3.37 -8.85 10.46
N ASP A 84 -4.58 -9.06 11.00
CA ASP A 84 -4.97 -10.30 11.66
C ASP A 84 -4.88 -11.51 10.71
N ASN A 85 -5.20 -11.29 9.42
CA ASN A 85 -5.21 -12.30 8.37
C ASN A 85 -3.95 -12.29 7.49
N ILE A 86 -2.88 -11.62 7.92
CA ILE A 86 -1.71 -11.37 7.07
C ILE A 86 -1.08 -12.65 6.48
N ASP A 87 -1.04 -13.74 7.24
CA ASP A 87 -0.41 -14.98 6.80
C ASP A 87 -1.17 -15.65 5.64
N GLU A 88 -2.48 -15.59 5.62
CA GLU A 88 -3.27 -16.12 4.51
C GLU A 88 -3.25 -15.18 3.30
N ILE A 89 -3.21 -13.86 3.53
CA ILE A 89 -3.06 -12.86 2.46
C ILE A 89 -1.74 -13.05 1.73
N ILE A 90 -0.62 -13.19 2.46
CA ILE A 90 0.71 -13.43 1.87
C ILE A 90 0.73 -14.70 1.03
N ARG A 91 0.06 -15.76 1.47
CA ARG A 91 -0.03 -17.01 0.70
C ARG A 91 -0.84 -16.87 -0.59
N ALA A 92 -1.93 -16.11 -0.56
CA ALA A 92 -2.83 -15.95 -1.69
C ALA A 92 -2.36 -14.93 -2.73
N ALA A 93 -1.71 -13.84 -2.29
CA ALA A 93 -1.22 -12.75 -3.14
C ALA A 93 0.12 -13.08 -3.81
N ASP A 94 0.48 -12.34 -4.85
CA ASP A 94 1.79 -12.39 -5.50
C ASP A 94 2.79 -11.45 -4.84
N GLY A 95 2.31 -10.42 -4.18
CA GLY A 95 3.06 -9.49 -3.35
C GLY A 95 2.18 -8.75 -2.39
N VAL A 96 2.80 -7.97 -1.50
CA VAL A 96 2.11 -7.19 -0.47
C VAL A 96 2.62 -5.76 -0.48
N MET A 97 1.73 -4.80 -0.25
CA MET A 97 2.09 -3.41 0.01
C MET A 97 1.71 -3.03 1.43
N VAL A 98 2.68 -2.58 2.20
CA VAL A 98 2.46 -1.95 3.51
C VAL A 98 2.05 -0.50 3.27
N ALA A 99 0.74 -0.24 3.24
CA ALA A 99 0.17 1.06 2.94
C ALA A 99 0.00 1.88 4.23
N ARG A 100 1.12 2.42 4.72
CA ARG A 100 1.24 3.01 6.07
C ARG A 100 0.30 4.18 6.34
N GLY A 101 -0.11 4.91 5.30
CA GLY A 101 -1.03 6.05 5.43
C GLY A 101 -2.39 5.62 5.96
N ASP A 102 -3.06 4.72 5.24
CA ASP A 102 -4.38 4.22 5.63
C ASP A 102 -4.29 3.33 6.87
N LEU A 103 -3.26 2.49 6.95
CA LEU A 103 -3.03 1.64 8.12
C LEU A 103 -2.89 2.46 9.40
N GLY A 104 -2.16 3.59 9.38
CA GLY A 104 -1.97 4.46 10.54
C GLY A 104 -3.20 5.28 10.94
N VAL A 105 -4.30 5.21 10.15
CA VAL A 105 -5.62 5.73 10.56
C VAL A 105 -6.41 4.65 11.31
N GLU A 106 -6.21 3.38 10.95
CA GLU A 106 -6.94 2.22 11.49
C GLU A 106 -6.32 1.70 12.80
N ILE A 107 -5.01 1.84 12.97
CA ILE A 107 -4.25 1.34 14.12
C ILE A 107 -3.45 2.46 14.78
N PRO A 108 -3.01 2.31 16.05
CA PRO A 108 -2.12 3.27 16.70
C PRO A 108 -0.84 3.51 15.88
N ALA A 109 -0.49 4.78 15.65
CA ALA A 109 0.63 5.15 14.79
C ALA A 109 1.98 4.56 15.25
N GLU A 110 2.15 4.38 16.57
CA GLU A 110 3.33 3.77 17.18
C GLU A 110 3.49 2.28 16.87
N GLU A 111 2.42 1.59 16.46
CA GLU A 111 2.46 0.17 16.08
C GLU A 111 2.87 -0.03 14.62
N VAL A 112 2.68 0.98 13.75
CA VAL A 112 2.96 0.88 12.31
C VAL A 112 4.40 0.43 12.02
N PRO A 113 5.46 0.97 12.68
CA PRO A 113 6.83 0.52 12.42
C PRO A 113 7.08 -0.95 12.76
N TYR A 114 6.46 -1.45 13.82
CA TYR A 114 6.55 -2.86 14.21
C TYR A 114 5.85 -3.74 13.16
N LEU A 115 4.64 -3.39 12.76
CA LEU A 115 3.86 -4.12 11.76
C LEU A 115 4.54 -4.11 10.39
N GLN A 116 5.14 -3.00 9.98
CA GLN A 116 5.96 -2.93 8.77
C GLN A 116 7.05 -3.99 8.78
N LYS A 117 7.85 -4.05 9.85
CA LYS A 117 8.95 -5.02 9.97
C LYS A 117 8.44 -6.45 9.96
N MET A 118 7.37 -6.72 10.68
CA MET A 118 6.74 -8.04 10.75
C MET A 118 6.23 -8.48 9.36
N ILE A 119 5.54 -7.61 8.62
CA ILE A 119 5.04 -7.91 7.28
C ILE A 119 6.19 -8.19 6.31
N ILE A 120 7.23 -7.32 6.31
CA ILE A 120 8.41 -7.49 5.45
C ILE A 120 9.07 -8.84 5.72
N GLN A 121 9.33 -9.20 6.99
CA GLN A 121 9.92 -10.47 7.37
C GLN A 121 9.08 -11.68 6.91
N LYS A 122 7.77 -11.60 7.08
CA LYS A 122 6.85 -12.66 6.63
C LYS A 122 6.85 -12.79 5.10
N CYS A 123 6.79 -11.68 4.37
CA CYS A 123 6.88 -11.70 2.90
C CYS A 123 8.18 -12.33 2.43
N ASN A 124 9.32 -11.91 2.98
CA ASN A 124 10.63 -12.45 2.64
C ASN A 124 10.72 -13.95 2.92
N SER A 125 10.18 -14.42 4.05
CA SER A 125 10.17 -15.86 4.39
C SER A 125 9.30 -16.69 3.44
N HIS A 126 8.36 -16.08 2.74
CA HIS A 126 7.50 -16.73 1.74
C HIS A 126 7.91 -16.40 0.30
N PHE A 127 9.05 -15.74 0.10
CA PHE A 127 9.52 -15.30 -1.22
C PHE A 127 8.48 -14.46 -1.98
N LYS A 128 7.79 -13.57 -1.26
CA LYS A 128 6.80 -12.65 -1.81
C LYS A 128 7.34 -11.24 -1.85
N THR A 129 7.13 -10.57 -2.97
CA THR A 129 7.49 -9.15 -3.12
C THR A 129 6.77 -8.30 -2.08
N VAL A 130 7.51 -7.39 -1.44
CA VAL A 130 6.94 -6.44 -0.49
C VAL A 130 7.31 -4.99 -0.85
N ILE A 131 6.30 -4.13 -0.83
CA ILE A 131 6.43 -2.69 -1.14
C ILE A 131 6.13 -1.91 0.13
N THR A 132 7.03 -1.02 0.54
CA THR A 132 6.77 -0.07 1.62
C THR A 132 6.33 1.27 1.03
N ALA A 133 5.13 1.73 1.40
CA ALA A 133 4.46 2.85 0.77
C ALA A 133 3.99 3.91 1.76
N THR A 134 3.79 5.10 1.23
CA THR A 134 3.24 6.31 1.86
C THR A 134 4.14 6.99 2.87
N GLN A 135 4.14 8.33 2.82
CA GLN A 135 4.88 9.21 3.72
C GLN A 135 6.39 8.92 3.80
N MET A 136 6.99 8.43 2.70
CA MET A 136 8.43 8.16 2.68
C MET A 136 9.26 9.46 2.73
N LEU A 137 8.87 10.46 1.93
CA LEU A 137 9.50 11.78 1.85
C LEU A 137 8.44 12.90 1.84
N ASP A 138 7.41 12.78 2.67
CA ASP A 138 6.19 13.62 2.65
C ASP A 138 6.47 15.12 2.66
N SER A 139 7.48 15.57 3.42
CA SER A 139 7.87 16.98 3.47
C SER A 139 8.29 17.52 2.10
N MET A 140 8.73 16.65 1.18
CA MET A 140 9.15 17.05 -0.17
C MET A 140 7.96 17.37 -1.11
N ILE A 141 6.73 17.15 -0.69
CA ILE A 141 5.56 17.75 -1.36
C ILE A 141 5.71 19.28 -1.43
N ARG A 142 6.31 19.89 -0.40
CA ARG A 142 6.43 21.34 -0.26
C ARG A 142 7.86 21.87 -0.21
N ASN A 143 8.83 21.03 0.18
CA ASN A 143 10.22 21.41 0.39
C ASN A 143 11.17 20.70 -0.59
N PRO A 144 12.25 21.36 -1.05
CA PRO A 144 13.19 20.75 -2.01
C PRO A 144 14.13 19.71 -1.39
N ARG A 145 14.06 19.52 -0.05
CA ARG A 145 14.88 18.55 0.70
C ARG A 145 14.04 17.85 1.75
N PRO A 146 14.28 16.55 1.98
CA PRO A 146 13.61 15.81 3.02
C PRO A 146 14.19 16.14 4.41
N THR A 147 13.47 15.76 5.43
CA THR A 147 13.98 15.73 6.80
C THR A 147 14.93 14.54 7.00
N ARG A 148 15.78 14.60 8.04
CA ARG A 148 16.62 13.46 8.42
C ARG A 148 15.80 12.24 8.84
N ALA A 149 14.65 12.45 9.47
CA ALA A 149 13.76 11.37 9.87
C ALA A 149 13.22 10.60 8.64
N GLU A 150 12.82 11.31 7.58
CA GLU A 150 12.34 10.70 6.34
C GLU A 150 13.45 9.92 5.61
N VAL A 151 14.68 10.48 5.54
CA VAL A 151 15.83 9.75 4.99
C VAL A 151 16.10 8.47 5.80
N THR A 152 15.99 8.55 7.14
CA THR A 152 16.13 7.37 8.00
C THR A 152 15.03 6.36 7.77
N ASP A 153 13.79 6.79 7.54
CA ASP A 153 12.66 5.91 7.27
C ASP A 153 12.85 5.12 5.96
N VAL A 154 13.25 5.80 4.88
CA VAL A 154 13.60 5.13 3.62
C VAL A 154 14.73 4.10 3.83
N ALA A 155 15.80 4.49 4.51
CA ALA A 155 16.92 3.59 4.78
C ALA A 155 16.49 2.38 5.63
N ASN A 156 15.67 2.60 6.67
CA ASN A 156 15.14 1.52 7.49
C ASN A 156 14.29 0.53 6.69
N ALA A 157 13.42 1.00 5.80
CA ALA A 157 12.64 0.10 4.96
C ALA A 157 13.55 -0.81 4.11
N VAL A 158 14.66 -0.27 3.59
CA VAL A 158 15.66 -1.06 2.85
C VAL A 158 16.37 -2.06 3.77
N TYR A 159 16.81 -1.64 4.97
CA TYR A 159 17.45 -2.53 5.95
C TYR A 159 16.49 -3.62 6.46
N ASP A 160 15.20 -3.35 6.51
CA ASP A 160 14.18 -4.33 6.86
C ASP A 160 14.00 -5.41 5.77
N GLY A 161 14.50 -5.14 4.55
CA GLY A 161 14.46 -6.05 3.42
C GLY A 161 13.24 -5.86 2.51
N THR A 162 12.69 -4.63 2.40
CA THR A 162 11.66 -4.33 1.42
C THR A 162 12.22 -4.43 -0.01
N ASP A 163 11.43 -4.96 -0.95
CA ASP A 163 11.84 -5.05 -2.36
C ASP A 163 11.67 -3.73 -3.09
N ALA A 164 10.71 -2.92 -2.66
CA ALA A 164 10.46 -1.61 -3.25
C ALA A 164 9.98 -0.60 -2.20
N VAL A 165 10.28 0.67 -2.46
CA VAL A 165 9.73 1.83 -1.74
C VAL A 165 8.96 2.70 -2.72
N MET A 166 7.84 3.27 -2.29
CA MET A 166 6.94 4.01 -3.16
C MET A 166 6.74 5.45 -2.67
N LEU A 167 6.87 6.40 -3.59
CA LEU A 167 6.39 7.77 -3.43
C LEU A 167 4.94 7.88 -3.88
N SER A 168 4.17 8.75 -3.25
CA SER A 168 2.75 9.03 -3.55
C SER A 168 2.56 10.51 -3.89
N GLY A 169 2.10 11.30 -2.95
CA GLY A 169 1.89 12.74 -3.12
C GLY A 169 3.14 13.51 -3.52
N GLU A 170 4.32 13.04 -3.11
CA GLU A 170 5.63 13.63 -3.39
C GLU A 170 5.87 13.79 -4.90
N THR A 171 5.46 12.79 -5.69
CA THR A 171 5.61 12.80 -7.15
C THR A 171 4.31 13.12 -7.90
N ALA A 172 3.13 12.81 -7.32
CA ALA A 172 1.86 12.98 -7.99
C ALA A 172 1.36 14.44 -7.99
N GLN A 173 1.64 15.20 -6.91
CA GLN A 173 1.17 16.57 -6.72
C GLN A 173 2.17 17.48 -6.02
N GLY A 174 3.35 16.96 -5.68
CA GLY A 174 4.40 17.71 -5.02
C GLY A 174 5.05 18.75 -5.94
N LYS A 175 5.69 19.73 -5.32
CA LYS A 175 6.43 20.78 -6.04
C LYS A 175 7.79 20.32 -6.54
N TYR A 176 8.32 19.23 -6.00
CA TYR A 176 9.68 18.74 -6.24
C TYR A 176 9.71 17.24 -6.60
N PRO A 177 8.94 16.79 -7.62
CA PRO A 177 8.78 15.38 -7.92
C PRO A 177 10.08 14.69 -8.34
N VAL A 178 10.91 15.35 -9.12
CA VAL A 178 12.19 14.81 -9.60
C VAL A 178 13.17 14.68 -8.45
N GLU A 179 13.31 15.75 -7.65
CA GLU A 179 14.21 15.78 -6.49
C GLU A 179 13.79 14.74 -5.44
N ALA A 180 12.49 14.53 -5.23
CA ALA A 180 11.98 13.50 -4.33
C ALA A 180 12.40 12.10 -4.80
N MET A 181 12.26 11.81 -6.08
CA MET A 181 12.72 10.55 -6.66
C MET A 181 14.24 10.38 -6.55
N GLU A 182 15.01 11.44 -6.82
CA GLU A 182 16.46 11.40 -6.67
C GLU A 182 16.91 11.15 -5.22
N TYR A 183 16.24 11.77 -4.23
CA TYR A 183 16.52 11.52 -2.82
C TYR A 183 16.18 10.08 -2.42
N LEU A 184 15.03 9.57 -2.87
CA LEU A 184 14.62 8.18 -2.62
C LEU A 184 15.67 7.20 -3.15
N VAL A 185 16.05 7.35 -4.42
CA VAL A 185 17.02 6.46 -5.10
C VAL A 185 18.41 6.54 -4.43
N ARG A 186 18.90 7.75 -4.13
CA ARG A 186 20.21 7.90 -3.45
C ARG A 186 20.22 7.27 -2.08
N THR A 187 19.16 7.48 -1.30
CA THR A 187 19.02 6.89 0.05
C THR A 187 18.98 5.37 -0.03
N ALA A 188 18.14 4.82 -0.89
CA ALA A 188 18.03 3.37 -1.08
C ALA A 188 19.37 2.75 -1.50
N ARG A 189 20.06 3.34 -2.48
CA ARG A 189 21.40 2.87 -2.92
C ARG A 189 22.48 2.94 -1.84
N THR A 190 22.36 3.89 -0.92
CA THR A 190 23.35 4.02 0.17
C THR A 190 23.07 3.00 1.28
N ALA A 191 21.82 2.56 1.42
CA ALA A 191 21.40 1.57 2.41
C ALA A 191 21.60 0.11 1.95
N LEU A 192 21.77 -0.15 0.65
CA LEU A 192 22.12 -1.45 0.08
C LEU A 192 23.61 -1.77 0.24
#